data_cc5d6b1e7c71aa829106cfe8babc1ab9
#
_entry.id   cc5d6b1e7c71aa829106cfe8babc1ab9
#
_cell.length_a   1.000
_cell.length_b   1.000
_cell.length_c   1.000
_cell.angle_alpha   90.00
_cell.angle_beta   90.00
_cell.angle_gamma   90.00
#
_symmetry.space_group_name_H-M   'P 1'
#
loop_
_entity.id
_entity.type
_entity.pdbx_description
1 polymer ?
#
loop_
_entity_poly.entity_id
_entity_poly.type
_entity_poly.pdbx_seq_one_letter_code
_entity_poly.pdbx_strand_id
1 'polypeptide(L)'
;MNFFVKLDKDSEPKSGGSAPGRREKVEKFVVHIDENNIAPEKDEAPVYKGEVYFSNHPVKKAVKQSVAKGTTAVKKSGKFSGSDTVVLTAFILVILTISFLLSLLTISCLNDALAINRGDEIITVNIPEGASTNEIIDILDDSGLIKNKAFCKIFYKVSSAAKGTGVTSDMNKLEQIGHRIKVLFVGPDEPDYISGVYYLQPSMGLEGMLCEFRAVQAGPRTVTLVFPEGWSIPQIAARLEEYGVCDSSYFFKALNESAFDYQVLSSAVESDNRTYRLEGYLFPSTYDFFEGESANIAIRRMLDAFDDVWIDEYDKRAKALGYSVDEIITIASIIQREAADESQMGLVSSVIHNRLKNPSVSNGRLECDSTKDYIKNYITPITDVNLVNKYTDAYNTYLSQGLPPGPICNPGEAAIKAALYPSDTNYYYFCHDKFGNIYMAKTKSEHDSNVLKAFSQN
;
A
#
# COMPACT_ATOMS: atom_id res chain seq x y z
N MET A 1 -5.82 -8.90 19.18
CA MET A 1 -6.24 -8.00 20.24
C MET A 1 -7.45 -7.23 19.70
N ASN A 2 -8.65 -7.54 20.15
CA ASN A 2 -9.86 -6.90 19.64
C ASN A 2 -10.13 -5.63 20.43
N PHE A 3 -10.05 -4.48 19.80
CA PHE A 3 -10.43 -3.21 20.39
C PHE A 3 -11.92 -2.95 20.13
N PHE A 4 -12.72 -2.85 21.20
CA PHE A 4 -14.09 -2.33 21.13
C PHE A 4 -14.08 -0.85 21.51
N VAL A 5 -14.48 0.01 20.59
CA VAL A 5 -14.77 1.41 20.87
C VAL A 5 -16.24 1.54 21.22
N LYS A 6 -16.56 1.94 22.44
CA LYS A 6 -17.91 2.26 22.88
C LYS A 6 -18.14 3.77 22.72
N LEU A 7 -19.00 4.12 21.79
CA LEU A 7 -19.49 5.49 21.63
C LEU A 7 -20.63 5.73 22.64
N ASP A 8 -20.45 6.64 23.57
CA ASP A 8 -21.53 7.15 24.41
C ASP A 8 -22.45 8.06 23.59
N LYS A 9 -23.65 7.58 23.34
CA LYS A 9 -24.77 8.37 22.80
C LYS A 9 -25.56 8.93 23.97
N ASP A 10 -25.24 10.13 24.44
CA ASP A 10 -26.17 10.93 25.21
C ASP A 10 -25.74 12.39 25.21
N SER A 11 -26.18 13.15 24.22
CA SER A 11 -26.50 14.58 24.32
C SER A 11 -27.28 15.05 23.09
N GLU A 12 -28.60 15.04 23.20
CA GLU A 12 -29.48 15.75 22.26
C GLU A 12 -29.28 17.27 22.40
N PRO A 13 -29.17 18.02 21.28
CA PRO A 13 -29.17 19.48 21.35
C PRO A 13 -30.60 20.02 21.36
N LYS A 14 -30.93 20.77 22.40
CA LYS A 14 -32.16 21.62 22.43
C LYS A 14 -32.05 22.72 21.41
N SER A 15 -33.11 22.84 20.60
CA SER A 15 -33.36 23.91 19.61
C SER A 15 -33.42 25.31 20.19
N GLY A 16 -32.82 26.27 19.50
CA GLY A 16 -33.17 27.68 19.68
C GLY A 16 -32.09 28.69 19.31
N GLY A 17 -32.26 29.41 18.19
CA GLY A 17 -31.80 30.80 18.05
C GLY A 17 -30.56 31.05 17.21
N SER A 18 -30.80 31.61 16.05
CA SER A 18 -29.84 32.18 15.08
C SER A 18 -28.91 33.26 15.62
N ALA A 19 -27.61 33.17 15.37
CA ALA A 19 -26.70 34.31 15.08
C ALA A 19 -25.30 33.78 14.68
N PRO A 20 -24.47 34.54 13.93
CA PRO A 20 -23.41 33.99 13.08
C PRO A 20 -22.05 33.90 13.75
N GLY A 21 -21.26 32.93 13.30
CA GLY A 21 -19.81 32.97 13.40
C GLY A 21 -19.23 32.52 14.72
N ARG A 22 -19.11 31.22 14.94
CA ARG A 22 -18.21 30.69 15.99
C ARG A 22 -17.49 29.44 15.44
N ARG A 23 -16.16 29.52 15.32
CA ARG A 23 -15.29 28.39 15.02
C ARG A 23 -15.48 27.32 16.11
N GLU A 24 -15.77 26.09 15.71
CA GLU A 24 -15.84 24.97 16.63
C GLU A 24 -14.47 24.69 17.22
N LYS A 25 -14.43 24.57 18.53
CA LYS A 25 -13.27 24.10 19.28
C LYS A 25 -13.11 22.60 19.02
N VAL A 26 -11.93 22.22 18.57
CA VAL A 26 -11.50 20.81 18.58
C VAL A 26 -11.38 20.36 20.03
N GLU A 27 -12.29 19.51 20.48
CA GLU A 27 -12.21 18.91 21.82
C GLU A 27 -11.07 17.90 21.87
N LYS A 28 -10.27 18.01 22.92
CA LYS A 28 -9.17 17.06 23.21
C LYS A 28 -9.76 15.69 23.48
N PHE A 29 -9.35 14.69 22.72
CA PHE A 29 -9.60 13.30 23.04
C PHE A 29 -8.86 12.92 24.32
N VAL A 30 -9.59 12.54 25.35
CA VAL A 30 -9.04 11.93 26.59
C VAL A 30 -9.38 10.45 26.54
N VAL A 31 -8.35 9.62 26.43
CA VAL A 31 -8.49 8.16 26.52
C VAL A 31 -8.40 7.78 27.98
N HIS A 32 -9.50 7.31 28.58
CA HIS A 32 -9.48 6.68 29.91
C HIS A 32 -9.18 5.18 29.73
N ILE A 33 -8.04 4.74 30.25
CA ILE A 33 -7.69 3.32 30.35
C ILE A 33 -8.18 2.84 31.73
N ASP A 34 -9.14 1.91 31.74
CA ASP A 34 -9.62 1.26 32.95
C ASP A 34 -8.66 0.09 33.28
N GLU A 35 -7.79 0.31 34.25
CA GLU A 35 -6.77 -0.66 34.69
C GLU A 35 -7.36 -1.91 35.38
N ASN A 36 -8.67 -1.96 35.65
CA ASN A 36 -9.33 -3.08 36.30
C ASN A 36 -9.85 -4.17 35.36
N ASN A 37 -9.65 -4.03 34.06
CA ASN A 37 -10.11 -4.97 33.03
C ASN A 37 -8.97 -5.66 32.28
N ILE A 38 -7.83 -5.85 32.90
CA ILE A 38 -6.73 -6.65 32.37
C ILE A 38 -7.04 -8.11 32.73
N ALA A 39 -7.47 -8.89 31.76
CA ALA A 39 -7.60 -10.34 31.93
C ALA A 39 -6.22 -10.94 32.18
N PRO A 40 -6.10 -11.93 33.12
CA PRO A 40 -4.81 -12.52 33.44
C PRO A 40 -4.25 -13.25 32.22
N GLU A 41 -2.97 -13.04 32.00
CA GLU A 41 -2.11 -13.69 31.05
C GLU A 41 -2.27 -15.22 31.17
N LYS A 42 -2.82 -15.86 30.14
CA LYS A 42 -2.81 -17.33 30.00
C LYS A 42 -1.63 -17.73 29.15
N ASP A 43 -0.82 -18.53 29.80
CA ASP A 43 0.35 -19.23 29.36
C ASP A 43 0.36 -19.70 27.89
N GLU A 44 1.55 -19.54 27.31
CA GLU A 44 2.22 -20.28 26.27
C GLU A 44 1.38 -20.86 25.12
N ALA A 45 1.49 -20.22 23.96
CA ALA A 45 1.13 -20.82 22.69
C ALA A 45 1.99 -22.09 22.44
N PRO A 46 1.39 -23.22 22.07
CA PRO A 46 2.15 -24.43 21.78
C PRO A 46 2.95 -24.23 20.48
N VAL A 47 4.27 -24.37 20.61
CA VAL A 47 5.19 -24.52 19.49
C VAL A 47 4.85 -25.82 18.76
N TYR A 48 4.25 -25.72 17.58
CA TYR A 48 4.10 -26.86 16.68
C TYR A 48 5.47 -27.25 16.10
N LYS A 49 6.14 -28.18 16.77
CA LYS A 49 7.19 -28.98 16.14
C LYS A 49 6.51 -30.09 15.34
N GLY A 50 6.40 -29.89 14.04
CA GLY A 50 5.91 -30.91 13.12
C GLY A 50 6.95 -32.01 12.97
N GLU A 51 6.92 -33.03 13.82
CA GLU A 51 7.53 -34.33 13.52
C GLU A 51 6.50 -35.17 12.77
N VAL A 52 6.85 -35.47 11.52
CA VAL A 52 6.09 -36.43 10.70
C VAL A 52 6.37 -37.82 11.20
N TYR A 53 5.48 -38.35 12.03
CA TYR A 53 5.53 -39.77 12.41
C TYR A 53 4.98 -40.63 11.27
N PHE A 54 5.85 -41.35 10.58
CA PHE A 54 5.44 -42.51 9.81
C PHE A 54 5.08 -43.64 10.79
N SER A 55 3.80 -43.90 10.98
CA SER A 55 3.33 -45.03 11.77
C SER A 55 3.50 -46.33 10.96
N ASN A 56 4.53 -47.08 11.27
CA ASN A 56 4.64 -48.47 10.88
C ASN A 56 3.66 -49.29 11.72
N HIS A 57 2.47 -49.54 11.22
CA HIS A 57 1.62 -50.57 11.75
C HIS A 57 1.83 -51.88 10.98
N PRO A 58 2.22 -52.96 11.65
CA PRO A 58 2.25 -54.28 11.04
C PRO A 58 0.83 -54.84 11.00
N VAL A 59 0.26 -54.94 9.80
CA VAL A 59 -0.96 -55.74 9.61
C VAL A 59 -0.57 -57.22 9.73
N LYS A 60 -0.90 -57.82 10.88
CA LYS A 60 -0.83 -59.28 11.07
C LYS A 60 -2.17 -59.90 10.75
N LYS A 61 -2.13 -60.84 9.79
CA LYS A 61 -2.93 -62.07 9.64
C LYS A 61 -4.43 -61.97 9.45
N ALA A 62 -4.92 -62.31 8.25
CA ALA A 62 -5.67 -63.56 8.05
C ALA A 62 -6.08 -63.69 6.58
N VAL A 63 -5.49 -64.56 5.83
CA VAL A 63 -6.20 -65.49 4.92
C VAL A 63 -5.25 -66.67 4.67
N LYS A 64 -5.57 -67.83 5.29
CA LYS A 64 -5.13 -69.13 4.86
C LYS A 64 -6.20 -69.73 3.97
N GLN A 65 -5.70 -70.50 2.99
CA GLN A 65 -6.42 -71.40 2.05
C GLN A 65 -6.75 -70.73 0.74
N SER A 66 -6.18 -71.10 -0.40
CA SER A 66 -6.04 -72.45 -0.93
C SER A 66 -4.87 -72.53 -1.89
N VAL A 67 -3.97 -73.49 -1.64
CA VAL A 67 -2.95 -73.88 -2.58
C VAL A 67 -3.54 -74.86 -3.57
N ALA A 68 -3.73 -74.42 -4.80
CA ALA A 68 -3.86 -75.30 -5.95
C ALA A 68 -2.53 -75.30 -6.69
N LYS A 69 -1.90 -76.47 -6.73
CA LYS A 69 -0.64 -76.77 -7.47
C LYS A 69 -0.84 -76.48 -8.96
N GLY A 70 -0.21 -75.46 -9.43
CA GLY A 70 0.08 -75.23 -10.85
C GLY A 70 1.56 -74.98 -11.04
N THR A 71 2.32 -76.05 -11.22
CA THR A 71 3.72 -75.95 -11.64
C THR A 71 3.76 -75.50 -13.11
N THR A 72 3.75 -74.24 -13.34
CA THR A 72 4.22 -73.69 -14.60
C THR A 72 5.68 -73.26 -14.41
N ALA A 73 6.57 -73.97 -15.13
CA ALA A 73 7.98 -73.67 -15.18
C ALA A 73 8.20 -72.18 -15.53
N VAL A 74 8.81 -71.45 -14.58
CA VAL A 74 9.33 -70.12 -14.87
C VAL A 74 10.45 -70.30 -15.88
N LYS A 75 10.18 -69.96 -17.13
CA LYS A 75 11.21 -69.80 -18.14
C LYS A 75 12.21 -68.77 -17.60
N LYS A 76 13.47 -69.21 -17.42
CA LYS A 76 14.57 -68.30 -17.14
C LYS A 76 14.52 -67.14 -18.13
N SER A 77 14.40 -65.93 -17.60
CA SER A 77 14.48 -64.67 -18.36
C SER A 77 15.75 -64.71 -19.20
N GLY A 78 15.60 -64.66 -20.49
CA GLY A 78 16.71 -64.52 -21.41
C GLY A 78 17.56 -63.30 -21.01
N LYS A 79 18.87 -63.41 -21.06
CA LYS A 79 19.77 -62.26 -20.94
C LYS A 79 19.33 -61.25 -21.95
N PHE A 80 18.93 -60.08 -21.50
CA PHE A 80 18.67 -58.94 -22.40
C PHE A 80 19.88 -58.75 -23.29
N SER A 81 19.69 -58.73 -24.59
CA SER A 81 20.70 -58.36 -25.57
C SER A 81 21.17 -56.92 -25.29
N GLY A 82 22.44 -56.63 -25.51
CA GLY A 82 22.93 -55.25 -25.31
C GLY A 82 22.11 -54.19 -26.07
N SER A 83 21.46 -54.58 -27.17
CA SER A 83 20.57 -53.75 -27.96
C SER A 83 19.25 -53.46 -27.22
N ASP A 84 18.71 -54.45 -26.50
CA ASP A 84 17.43 -54.28 -25.73
C ASP A 84 17.63 -53.38 -24.52
N THR A 85 18.79 -53.42 -23.89
CA THR A 85 19.18 -52.49 -22.80
C THR A 85 19.34 -51.06 -23.31
N VAL A 86 19.91 -50.84 -24.47
CA VAL A 86 20.06 -49.52 -25.08
C VAL A 86 18.67 -48.93 -25.45
N VAL A 87 17.79 -49.73 -26.05
CA VAL A 87 16.43 -49.30 -26.37
C VAL A 87 15.64 -48.99 -25.11
N LEU A 88 15.72 -49.81 -24.05
CA LEU A 88 15.03 -49.53 -22.78
C LEU A 88 15.56 -48.26 -22.10
N THR A 89 16.87 -48.02 -22.07
CA THR A 89 17.45 -46.81 -21.50
C THR A 89 17.07 -45.58 -22.31
N ALA A 90 17.07 -45.67 -23.65
CA ALA A 90 16.58 -44.56 -24.51
C ALA A 90 15.10 -44.24 -24.25
N PHE A 91 14.27 -45.27 -24.08
CA PHE A 91 12.84 -45.09 -23.79
C PHE A 91 12.62 -44.43 -22.41
N ILE A 92 13.36 -44.84 -21.38
CA ILE A 92 13.33 -44.23 -20.04
C ILE A 92 13.77 -42.76 -20.12
N LEU A 93 14.83 -42.44 -20.87
CA LEU A 93 15.29 -41.06 -21.06
C LEU A 93 14.20 -40.19 -21.74
N VAL A 94 13.54 -40.73 -22.76
CA VAL A 94 12.44 -40.03 -23.43
C VAL A 94 11.28 -39.75 -22.46
N ILE A 95 10.88 -40.72 -21.65
CA ILE A 95 9.84 -40.52 -20.61
C ILE A 95 10.28 -39.44 -19.61
N LEU A 96 11.50 -39.47 -19.11
CA LEU A 96 12.02 -38.51 -18.16
C LEU A 96 12.07 -37.10 -18.77
N THR A 97 12.50 -36.98 -20.03
CA THR A 97 12.51 -35.67 -20.71
C THR A 97 11.09 -35.12 -20.94
N ILE A 98 10.15 -35.95 -21.35
CA ILE A 98 8.73 -35.56 -21.50
C ILE A 98 8.14 -35.14 -20.14
N SER A 99 8.39 -35.94 -19.08
CA SER A 99 7.90 -35.59 -17.72
C SER A 99 8.50 -34.30 -17.22
N PHE A 100 9.76 -34.02 -17.49
CA PHE A 100 10.42 -32.77 -17.13
C PHE A 100 9.82 -31.58 -17.87
N LEU A 101 9.62 -31.71 -19.19
CA LEU A 101 8.98 -30.68 -19.99
C LEU A 101 7.53 -30.39 -19.57
N LEU A 102 6.77 -31.43 -19.23
CA LEU A 102 5.41 -31.29 -18.68
C LEU A 102 5.42 -30.58 -17.33
N SER A 103 6.40 -30.87 -16.47
CA SER A 103 6.55 -30.16 -15.18
C SER A 103 6.84 -28.68 -15.37
N LEU A 104 7.74 -28.34 -16.29
CA LEU A 104 8.02 -26.93 -16.63
C LEU A 104 6.80 -26.21 -17.17
N LEU A 105 6.03 -26.86 -18.06
CA LEU A 105 4.79 -26.32 -18.59
C LEU A 105 3.76 -26.11 -17.47
N THR A 106 3.60 -27.07 -16.57
CA THR A 106 2.67 -26.96 -15.43
C THR A 106 3.05 -25.82 -14.51
N ILE A 107 4.34 -25.65 -14.18
CA ILE A 107 4.83 -24.52 -13.38
C ILE A 107 4.55 -23.20 -14.08
N SER A 108 4.82 -23.11 -15.39
CA SER A 108 4.53 -21.90 -16.17
C SER A 108 3.03 -21.54 -16.16
N CYS A 109 2.17 -22.53 -16.34
CA CYS A 109 0.71 -22.33 -16.29
C CYS A 109 0.23 -21.88 -14.90
N LEU A 110 0.74 -22.51 -13.85
CA LEU A 110 0.40 -22.12 -12.46
C LEU A 110 0.92 -20.72 -12.12
N ASN A 111 2.07 -20.33 -12.65
CA ASN A 111 2.58 -18.97 -12.48
C ASN A 111 1.67 -17.92 -13.11
N ASP A 112 1.08 -18.18 -14.28
CA ASP A 112 0.14 -17.26 -14.90
C ASP A 112 -1.15 -17.10 -14.06
N ALA A 113 -1.62 -18.19 -13.45
CA ALA A 113 -2.85 -18.17 -12.66
C ALA A 113 -2.66 -17.62 -11.24
N LEU A 114 -1.58 -18.02 -10.56
CA LEU A 114 -1.38 -17.84 -9.12
C LEU A 114 -0.21 -16.91 -8.76
N ALA A 115 0.54 -16.42 -9.74
CA ALA A 115 1.68 -15.50 -9.57
C ALA A 115 2.74 -15.97 -8.55
N ILE A 116 3.04 -17.28 -8.49
CA ILE A 116 3.91 -17.88 -7.45
C ILE A 116 5.35 -17.35 -7.53
N ASN A 117 5.84 -17.08 -8.74
CA ASN A 117 7.19 -16.56 -8.98
C ASN A 117 7.20 -15.67 -10.22
N ARG A 118 6.62 -14.49 -10.07
CA ARG A 118 6.49 -13.46 -11.12
C ARG A 118 7.14 -12.17 -10.67
N GLY A 119 7.66 -11.41 -11.64
CA GLY A 119 8.21 -10.08 -11.39
C GLY A 119 7.14 -9.04 -11.08
N ASP A 120 7.58 -7.94 -10.48
CA ASP A 120 6.74 -6.81 -10.08
C ASP A 120 6.83 -5.64 -11.10
N GLU A 121 7.35 -5.91 -12.30
CA GLU A 121 7.43 -4.92 -13.38
C GLU A 121 6.02 -4.48 -13.77
N ILE A 122 5.80 -3.16 -13.79
CA ILE A 122 4.51 -2.59 -14.16
C ILE A 122 4.41 -2.54 -15.68
N ILE A 123 3.36 -3.16 -16.20
CA ILE A 123 3.03 -3.19 -17.63
C ILE A 123 1.72 -2.44 -17.83
N THR A 124 1.76 -1.45 -18.72
CA THR A 124 0.58 -0.68 -19.09
C THR A 124 -0.25 -1.42 -20.12
N VAL A 125 -1.54 -1.61 -19.83
CA VAL A 125 -2.51 -2.21 -20.76
C VAL A 125 -3.70 -1.29 -20.95
N ASN A 126 -4.23 -1.26 -22.18
CA ASN A 126 -5.45 -0.52 -22.51
C ASN A 126 -6.58 -1.51 -22.77
N ILE A 127 -7.64 -1.43 -21.97
CA ILE A 127 -8.84 -2.25 -22.10
C ILE A 127 -9.89 -1.47 -22.88
N PRO A 128 -10.33 -1.95 -24.05
CA PRO A 128 -11.36 -1.29 -24.86
C PRO A 128 -12.75 -1.45 -24.22
N GLU A 129 -13.66 -0.53 -24.57
CA GLU A 129 -15.05 -0.58 -24.13
C GLU A 129 -15.75 -1.85 -24.61
N GLY A 130 -16.46 -2.53 -23.70
CA GLY A 130 -17.19 -3.77 -24.01
C GLY A 130 -16.32 -5.00 -24.25
N ALA A 131 -15.04 -4.97 -23.84
CA ALA A 131 -14.14 -6.11 -23.99
C ALA A 131 -14.65 -7.32 -23.20
N SER A 132 -14.71 -8.48 -23.85
CA SER A 132 -14.99 -9.75 -23.20
C SER A 132 -13.80 -10.27 -22.40
N THR A 133 -14.03 -11.16 -21.41
CA THR A 133 -12.95 -11.82 -20.67
C THR A 133 -11.92 -12.49 -21.57
N ASN A 134 -12.36 -13.08 -22.68
CA ASN A 134 -11.46 -13.72 -23.62
C ASN A 134 -10.56 -12.74 -24.37
N GLU A 135 -11.09 -11.57 -24.76
CA GLU A 135 -10.31 -10.49 -25.38
C GLU A 135 -9.33 -9.86 -24.37
N ILE A 136 -9.75 -9.68 -23.12
CA ILE A 136 -8.85 -9.21 -22.05
C ILE A 136 -7.68 -10.19 -21.86
N ILE A 137 -7.95 -11.50 -21.80
CA ILE A 137 -6.89 -12.51 -21.67
C ILE A 137 -5.94 -12.47 -22.90
N ASP A 138 -6.46 -12.18 -24.09
CA ASP A 138 -5.61 -12.01 -25.29
C ASP A 138 -4.74 -10.74 -25.16
N ILE A 139 -5.28 -9.63 -24.66
CA ILE A 139 -4.52 -8.39 -24.38
C ILE A 139 -3.43 -8.62 -23.34
N LEU A 140 -3.73 -9.38 -22.26
CA LEU A 140 -2.75 -9.72 -21.23
C LEU A 140 -1.61 -10.60 -21.77
N ASP A 141 -1.89 -11.51 -22.71
CA ASP A 141 -0.88 -12.32 -23.39
C ASP A 141 -0.01 -11.45 -24.32
N ASP A 142 -0.62 -10.61 -25.12
CA ASP A 142 0.07 -9.71 -26.07
C ASP A 142 0.95 -8.69 -25.34
N SER A 143 0.58 -8.28 -24.12
CA SER A 143 1.38 -7.40 -23.27
C SER A 143 2.48 -8.13 -22.46
N GLY A 144 2.53 -9.46 -22.50
CA GLY A 144 3.51 -10.26 -21.76
C GLY A 144 3.19 -10.50 -20.29
N LEU A 145 2.03 -10.05 -19.81
CA LEU A 145 1.56 -10.26 -18.43
C LEU A 145 1.27 -11.74 -18.14
N ILE A 146 0.85 -12.50 -19.12
CA ILE A 146 0.68 -13.96 -19.07
C ILE A 146 1.43 -14.61 -20.22
N LYS A 147 1.68 -15.94 -20.16
CA LYS A 147 2.42 -16.70 -21.17
C LYS A 147 1.61 -17.84 -21.78
N ASN A 148 0.55 -18.25 -21.11
CA ASN A 148 -0.23 -19.44 -21.46
C ASN A 148 -1.72 -19.10 -21.55
N LYS A 149 -2.10 -18.24 -22.48
CA LYS A 149 -3.50 -17.78 -22.63
C LYS A 149 -4.54 -18.90 -22.72
N ALA A 150 -4.22 -19.99 -23.41
CA ALA A 150 -5.13 -21.12 -23.52
C ALA A 150 -5.44 -21.75 -22.14
N PHE A 151 -4.40 -21.88 -21.31
CA PHE A 151 -4.57 -22.33 -19.93
C PHE A 151 -5.37 -21.31 -19.11
N CYS A 152 -5.06 -20.02 -19.23
CA CYS A 152 -5.74 -18.95 -18.51
C CYS A 152 -7.25 -18.91 -18.82
N LYS A 153 -7.64 -19.10 -20.10
CA LYS A 153 -9.04 -19.20 -20.51
C LYS A 153 -9.76 -20.42 -19.90
N ILE A 154 -9.08 -21.56 -19.82
CA ILE A 154 -9.63 -22.76 -19.16
C ILE A 154 -9.69 -22.56 -17.63
N PHE A 155 -8.60 -22.04 -17.05
CA PHE A 155 -8.52 -21.78 -15.61
C PHE A 155 -9.64 -20.85 -15.14
N TYR A 156 -9.91 -19.78 -15.86
CA TYR A 156 -11.00 -18.84 -15.58
C TYR A 156 -12.36 -19.56 -15.50
N LYS A 157 -12.68 -20.42 -16.49
CA LYS A 157 -13.93 -21.19 -16.51
C LYS A 157 -14.02 -22.16 -15.34
N VAL A 158 -12.94 -22.89 -15.06
CA VAL A 158 -12.89 -23.87 -13.96
C VAL A 158 -12.99 -23.18 -12.60
N SER A 159 -12.26 -22.11 -12.39
CA SER A 159 -12.28 -21.30 -11.17
C SER A 159 -13.68 -20.72 -10.92
N SER A 160 -14.30 -20.13 -11.94
CA SER A 160 -15.65 -19.58 -11.86
C SER A 160 -16.71 -20.64 -11.54
N ALA A 161 -16.61 -21.82 -12.16
CA ALA A 161 -17.49 -22.95 -11.86
C ALA A 161 -17.30 -23.48 -10.43
N ALA A 162 -16.06 -23.55 -9.95
CA ALA A 162 -15.72 -23.98 -8.59
C ALA A 162 -16.23 -22.99 -7.54
N LYS A 163 -16.09 -21.70 -7.77
CA LYS A 163 -16.61 -20.63 -6.90
C LYS A 163 -18.15 -20.53 -6.93
N GLY A 164 -18.79 -21.16 -7.89
CA GLY A 164 -20.25 -21.09 -8.05
C GLY A 164 -20.72 -19.72 -8.55
N THR A 165 -19.92 -19.06 -9.38
CA THR A 165 -20.28 -17.77 -10.00
C THR A 165 -21.64 -17.87 -10.69
N GLY A 166 -22.57 -16.95 -10.37
CA GLY A 166 -23.94 -16.95 -10.88
C GLY A 166 -24.91 -17.94 -10.18
N VAL A 167 -24.47 -18.66 -9.14
CA VAL A 167 -25.37 -19.47 -8.29
C VAL A 167 -26.07 -18.54 -7.30
N THR A 168 -27.40 -18.50 -7.33
CA THR A 168 -28.24 -17.71 -6.43
C THR A 168 -28.82 -18.55 -5.31
N SER A 169 -29.24 -17.91 -4.21
CA SER A 169 -29.74 -18.58 -3.00
C SER A 169 -31.10 -19.29 -3.21
N ASP A 170 -31.84 -18.94 -4.25
CA ASP A 170 -33.14 -19.49 -4.64
C ASP A 170 -33.01 -20.75 -5.51
N MET A 171 -31.83 -21.04 -6.04
CA MET A 171 -31.58 -22.26 -6.81
C MET A 171 -31.56 -23.51 -5.93
N ASN A 172 -32.26 -24.55 -6.36
CA ASN A 172 -32.15 -25.86 -5.74
C ASN A 172 -30.80 -26.56 -6.09
N LYS A 173 -30.44 -27.63 -5.35
CA LYS A 173 -29.14 -28.31 -5.53
C LYS A 173 -28.88 -28.81 -6.96
N LEU A 174 -29.89 -29.26 -7.65
CA LEU A 174 -29.81 -29.78 -9.03
C LEU A 174 -29.57 -28.64 -10.02
N GLU A 175 -30.25 -27.53 -9.83
CA GLU A 175 -30.04 -26.29 -10.61
C GLU A 175 -28.64 -25.71 -10.39
N GLN A 176 -28.14 -25.70 -9.14
CA GLN A 176 -26.78 -25.29 -8.82
C GLN A 176 -25.73 -26.15 -9.54
N ILE A 177 -25.91 -27.48 -9.55
CA ILE A 177 -25.03 -28.41 -10.27
C ILE A 177 -25.12 -28.16 -11.77
N GLY A 178 -26.31 -28.02 -12.32
CA GLY A 178 -26.51 -27.71 -13.74
C GLY A 178 -25.86 -26.39 -14.15
N HIS A 179 -26.03 -25.38 -13.32
CA HIS A 179 -25.37 -24.07 -13.55
C HIS A 179 -23.86 -24.17 -13.54
N ARG A 180 -23.24 -24.84 -12.55
CA ARG A 180 -21.78 -25.05 -12.51
C ARG A 180 -21.26 -25.81 -13.72
N ILE A 181 -21.99 -26.81 -14.21
CA ILE A 181 -21.67 -27.53 -15.43
C ILE A 181 -21.74 -26.57 -16.65
N LYS A 182 -22.79 -25.75 -16.75
CA LYS A 182 -22.91 -24.73 -17.80
C LYS A 182 -21.69 -23.79 -17.80
N VAL A 183 -21.33 -23.24 -16.62
CA VAL A 183 -20.19 -22.34 -16.46
C VAL A 183 -18.87 -23.01 -16.89
N LEU A 184 -18.69 -24.31 -16.57
CA LEU A 184 -17.49 -25.06 -16.97
C LEU A 184 -17.33 -25.19 -18.48
N PHE A 185 -18.43 -25.45 -19.21
CA PHE A 185 -18.35 -25.69 -20.66
C PHE A 185 -18.54 -24.41 -21.47
N VAL A 186 -19.48 -23.58 -21.12
CA VAL A 186 -19.81 -22.34 -21.87
C VAL A 186 -18.99 -21.16 -21.36
N GLY A 187 -18.77 -21.08 -20.06
CA GLY A 187 -18.18 -19.95 -19.34
C GLY A 187 -19.21 -19.31 -18.42
N PRO A 188 -18.75 -18.51 -17.43
CA PRO A 188 -19.65 -17.66 -16.65
C PRO A 188 -20.26 -16.57 -17.54
N ASP A 189 -21.34 -15.94 -17.04
CA ASP A 189 -21.81 -14.71 -17.67
C ASP A 189 -20.69 -13.67 -17.63
N GLU A 190 -20.51 -12.95 -18.74
CA GLU A 190 -19.43 -11.95 -18.85
C GLU A 190 -19.66 -10.84 -17.83
N PRO A 191 -18.68 -10.53 -16.98
CA PRO A 191 -18.78 -9.38 -16.09
C PRO A 191 -18.62 -8.09 -16.90
N ASP A 192 -19.21 -7.02 -16.41
CA ASP A 192 -18.98 -5.70 -16.96
C ASP A 192 -17.54 -5.25 -16.57
N TYR A 193 -16.72 -5.07 -17.58
CA TYR A 193 -15.37 -4.54 -17.43
C TYR A 193 -15.32 -3.06 -17.79
N ILE A 194 -14.63 -2.28 -16.97
CA ILE A 194 -14.43 -0.85 -17.21
C ILE A 194 -13.31 -0.69 -18.24
N SER A 195 -13.58 0.08 -19.32
CA SER A 195 -12.55 0.45 -20.29
C SER A 195 -11.59 1.48 -19.71
N GLY A 196 -10.33 1.42 -20.12
CA GLY A 196 -9.33 2.39 -19.68
C GLY A 196 -7.91 1.87 -19.73
N VAL A 197 -6.98 2.70 -19.26
CA VAL A 197 -5.57 2.36 -19.14
C VAL A 197 -5.29 1.85 -17.75
N TYR A 198 -4.73 0.65 -17.65
CA TYR A 198 -4.41 -0.03 -16.40
C TYR A 198 -2.92 -0.29 -16.29
N TYR A 199 -2.43 -0.28 -15.07
CA TYR A 199 -1.04 -0.52 -14.72
C TYR A 199 -0.98 -1.83 -13.90
N LEU A 200 -0.60 -2.91 -14.55
CA LEU A 200 -0.66 -4.25 -13.99
C LEU A 200 0.73 -4.82 -13.77
N GLN A 201 0.81 -5.71 -12.79
CA GLN A 201 2.03 -6.47 -12.47
C GLN A 201 1.77 -7.96 -12.70
N PRO A 202 2.73 -8.71 -13.29
CA PRO A 202 2.60 -10.16 -13.41
C PRO A 202 2.39 -10.86 -12.06
N SER A 203 2.86 -10.27 -10.96
CA SER A 203 2.68 -10.77 -9.58
C SER A 203 1.24 -10.72 -9.07
N MET A 204 0.33 -10.03 -9.75
CA MET A 204 -1.10 -10.02 -9.39
C MET A 204 -1.82 -11.34 -9.73
N GLY A 205 -1.28 -12.13 -10.64
CA GLY A 205 -1.93 -13.31 -11.19
C GLY A 205 -3.18 -12.98 -12.01
N LEU A 206 -3.66 -13.97 -12.75
CA LEU A 206 -4.79 -13.75 -13.68
C LEU A 206 -6.04 -13.21 -12.98
N GLU A 207 -6.37 -13.75 -11.81
CA GLU A 207 -7.60 -13.37 -11.11
C GLU A 207 -7.50 -11.95 -10.53
N GLY A 208 -6.35 -11.58 -9.98
CA GLY A 208 -6.08 -10.23 -9.51
C GLY A 208 -6.19 -9.21 -10.65
N MET A 209 -5.55 -9.48 -11.79
CA MET A 209 -5.65 -8.62 -12.96
C MET A 209 -7.08 -8.48 -13.50
N LEU A 210 -7.85 -9.57 -13.56
CA LEU A 210 -9.26 -9.51 -13.97
C LEU A 210 -10.16 -8.79 -12.98
N CYS A 211 -9.83 -8.81 -11.69
CA CYS A 211 -10.57 -8.05 -10.67
C CYS A 211 -10.37 -6.55 -10.83
N GLU A 212 -9.19 -6.09 -11.26
CA GLU A 212 -8.91 -4.68 -11.50
C GLU A 212 -9.82 -4.05 -12.57
N PHE A 213 -10.29 -4.86 -13.52
CA PHE A 213 -11.15 -4.36 -14.61
C PHE A 213 -12.64 -4.45 -14.30
N ARG A 214 -13.05 -5.20 -13.27
CA ARG A 214 -14.47 -5.41 -12.99
C ARG A 214 -15.10 -4.16 -12.41
N ALA A 215 -16.19 -3.73 -13.01
CA ALA A 215 -17.13 -2.85 -12.34
C ALA A 215 -17.72 -3.56 -11.13
N VAL A 216 -17.72 -2.92 -9.97
CA VAL A 216 -18.40 -3.42 -8.78
C VAL A 216 -19.89 -3.55 -9.10
N GLN A 217 -20.46 -4.76 -8.92
CA GLN A 217 -21.89 -5.06 -9.21
C GLN A 217 -22.87 -4.47 -8.19
N ALA A 218 -22.94 -3.23 -8.12
CA ALA A 218 -23.99 -2.30 -7.71
C ALA A 218 -23.39 -1.01 -8.17
N GLY A 219 -24.03 -0.21 -9.03
CA GLY A 219 -23.37 0.95 -9.61
C GLY A 219 -22.38 1.55 -8.62
N PRO A 220 -21.11 1.67 -8.95
CA PRO A 220 -20.04 1.84 -7.98
C PRO A 220 -20.42 2.97 -7.05
N ARG A 221 -20.55 2.69 -5.76
CA ARG A 221 -20.78 3.76 -4.80
C ARG A 221 -19.54 4.64 -4.87
N THR A 222 -19.73 5.80 -5.45
CA THR A 222 -18.68 6.80 -5.45
C THR A 222 -18.69 7.47 -4.09
N VAL A 223 -17.55 7.53 -3.44
CA VAL A 223 -17.35 8.29 -2.21
C VAL A 223 -16.44 9.48 -2.49
N THR A 224 -16.92 10.67 -2.18
CA THR A 224 -16.14 11.91 -2.29
C THR A 224 -15.40 12.12 -0.98
N LEU A 225 -14.07 12.07 -0.99
CA LEU A 225 -13.22 12.20 0.19
C LEU A 225 -12.37 13.45 0.11
N VAL A 226 -12.31 14.19 1.22
CA VAL A 226 -11.42 15.33 1.40
C VAL A 226 -10.18 14.89 2.14
N PHE A 227 -9.02 15.19 1.59
CA PHE A 227 -7.71 15.01 2.22
C PHE A 227 -7.11 16.39 2.51
N PRO A 228 -7.16 16.84 3.76
CA PRO A 228 -6.65 18.15 4.15
C PRO A 228 -5.14 18.24 3.96
N GLU A 229 -4.66 19.44 3.69
CA GLU A 229 -3.23 19.75 3.71
C GLU A 229 -2.60 19.38 5.06
N GLY A 230 -1.37 18.92 5.02
CA GLY A 230 -0.63 18.51 6.22
C GLY A 230 -0.98 17.10 6.72
N TRP A 231 -1.81 16.33 6.02
CA TRP A 231 -2.03 14.92 6.33
C TRP A 231 -0.83 14.08 5.89
N SER A 232 -0.53 13.07 6.72
CA SER A 232 0.49 12.07 6.43
C SER A 232 -0.10 10.84 5.74
N ILE A 233 0.75 10.03 5.11
CA ILE A 233 0.36 8.77 4.48
C ILE A 233 -0.47 7.86 5.38
N PRO A 234 -0.13 7.63 6.67
CA PRO A 234 -0.99 6.85 7.57
C PRO A 234 -2.41 7.40 7.73
N GLN A 235 -2.58 8.71 7.74
CA GLN A 235 -3.91 9.33 7.82
C GLN A 235 -4.70 9.15 6.53
N ILE A 236 -4.04 9.24 5.38
CA ILE A 236 -4.64 8.97 4.06
C ILE A 236 -5.10 7.51 3.99
N ALA A 237 -4.22 6.56 4.35
CA ALA A 237 -4.53 5.13 4.37
C ALA A 237 -5.76 4.82 5.24
N ALA A 238 -5.78 5.37 6.46
CA ALA A 238 -6.90 5.19 7.38
C ALA A 238 -8.22 5.75 6.83
N ARG A 239 -8.19 6.90 6.14
CA ARG A 239 -9.38 7.50 5.52
C ARG A 239 -9.89 6.65 4.36
N LEU A 240 -9.01 6.13 3.50
CA LEU A 240 -9.40 5.27 2.39
C LEU A 240 -10.04 3.97 2.90
N GLU A 241 -9.50 3.38 3.98
CA GLU A 241 -10.06 2.18 4.61
C GLU A 241 -11.40 2.46 5.31
N GLU A 242 -11.51 3.56 6.06
CA GLU A 242 -12.75 3.98 6.75
C GLU A 242 -13.94 4.06 5.80
N TYR A 243 -13.71 4.52 4.58
CA TYR A 243 -14.76 4.70 3.57
C TYR A 243 -14.84 3.57 2.54
N GLY A 244 -14.14 2.46 2.80
CA GLY A 244 -14.22 1.25 1.98
C GLY A 244 -13.62 1.37 0.59
N VAL A 245 -12.72 2.35 0.36
CA VAL A 245 -12.02 2.48 -0.92
C VAL A 245 -11.03 1.34 -1.09
N CYS A 246 -10.09 1.16 -0.14
CA CYS A 246 -9.17 0.02 -0.11
C CYS A 246 -8.67 -0.22 1.32
N ASP A 247 -8.26 -1.46 1.63
CA ASP A 247 -7.64 -1.78 2.91
C ASP A 247 -6.28 -1.08 3.06
N SER A 248 -5.98 -0.57 4.27
CA SER A 248 -4.69 0.07 4.58
C SER A 248 -3.51 -0.84 4.29
N SER A 249 -3.63 -2.14 4.52
CA SER A 249 -2.57 -3.11 4.26
C SER A 249 -2.21 -3.19 2.76
N TYR A 250 -3.20 -3.16 1.87
CA TYR A 250 -2.98 -3.10 0.42
C TYR A 250 -2.44 -1.75 -0.02
N PHE A 251 -2.89 -0.67 0.63
CA PHE A 251 -2.37 0.67 0.35
C PHE A 251 -0.87 0.78 0.69
N PHE A 252 -0.46 0.34 1.89
CA PHE A 252 0.96 0.33 2.27
C PHE A 252 1.80 -0.61 1.40
N LYS A 253 1.25 -1.75 1.01
CA LYS A 253 1.91 -2.66 0.08
C LYS A 253 2.14 -1.99 -1.29
N ALA A 254 1.11 -1.35 -1.84
CA ALA A 254 1.19 -0.63 -3.11
C ALA A 254 2.22 0.51 -3.07
N LEU A 255 2.29 1.27 -1.96
CA LEU A 255 3.29 2.33 -1.78
C LEU A 255 4.73 1.82 -1.86
N ASN A 256 4.99 0.61 -1.34
CA ASN A 256 6.33 0.04 -1.24
C ASN A 256 6.73 -0.78 -2.47
N GLU A 257 5.77 -1.49 -3.09
CA GLU A 257 6.05 -2.49 -4.12
C GLU A 257 5.78 -1.98 -5.55
N SER A 258 4.93 -0.95 -5.70
CA SER A 258 4.58 -0.44 -7.03
C SER A 258 5.58 0.58 -7.53
N ALA A 259 5.99 0.46 -8.79
CA ALA A 259 6.73 1.50 -9.48
C ALA A 259 5.75 2.60 -9.95
N PHE A 260 6.01 3.82 -9.51
CA PHE A 260 5.29 5.01 -9.96
C PHE A 260 6.26 5.84 -10.80
N ASP A 261 6.00 5.92 -12.11
CA ASP A 261 6.86 6.64 -13.08
C ASP A 261 6.37 8.08 -13.24
N TYR A 262 6.79 8.92 -12.28
CA TYR A 262 6.56 10.37 -12.31
C TYR A 262 7.88 11.10 -12.23
N GLN A 263 8.08 12.11 -13.07
CA GLN A 263 9.33 12.88 -13.11
C GLN A 263 9.63 13.53 -11.76
N VAL A 264 8.61 14.01 -11.05
CA VAL A 264 8.73 14.62 -9.71
C VAL A 264 9.31 13.69 -8.67
N LEU A 265 9.11 12.37 -8.82
CA LEU A 265 9.64 11.35 -7.91
C LEU A 265 11.10 10.98 -8.20
N SER A 266 11.69 11.46 -9.29
CA SER A 266 13.07 11.11 -9.68
C SER A 266 14.13 11.50 -8.65
N SER A 267 13.84 12.50 -7.82
CA SER A 267 14.70 12.94 -6.71
C SER A 267 14.29 12.40 -5.34
N ALA A 268 13.15 11.70 -5.26
CA ALA A 268 12.68 11.05 -4.03
C ALA A 268 13.58 9.85 -3.72
N VAL A 269 14.56 10.06 -2.84
CA VAL A 269 15.59 9.08 -2.52
C VAL A 269 14.99 7.98 -1.65
N GLU A 270 15.14 6.72 -2.07
CA GLU A 270 14.94 5.59 -1.19
C GLU A 270 16.09 5.56 -0.16
N SER A 271 15.72 5.59 1.10
CA SER A 271 16.65 5.53 2.20
C SER A 271 16.06 4.70 3.32
N ASP A 272 16.89 3.85 3.90
CA ASP A 272 16.53 3.09 5.10
C ASP A 272 16.06 3.95 6.28
N ASN A 273 16.38 5.25 6.26
CA ASN A 273 16.00 6.22 7.30
C ASN A 273 14.72 6.97 6.97
N ARG A 274 14.16 6.80 5.76
CA ARG A 274 12.91 7.41 5.31
C ARG A 274 11.74 6.49 5.63
N THR A 275 10.64 7.05 6.12
CA THR A 275 9.43 6.29 6.48
C THR A 275 8.69 5.77 5.25
N TYR A 276 8.32 6.66 4.34
CA TYR A 276 7.64 6.36 3.08
C TYR A 276 8.24 7.18 1.94
N ARG A 277 8.54 6.52 0.82
CA ARG A 277 9.07 7.20 -0.38
C ARG A 277 8.11 8.27 -0.92
N LEU A 278 6.80 8.01 -0.87
CA LEU A 278 5.77 8.90 -1.41
C LEU A 278 5.22 9.92 -0.38
N GLU A 279 5.73 9.96 0.86
CA GLU A 279 5.35 11.03 1.80
C GLU A 279 5.70 12.40 1.20
N GLY A 280 4.72 13.30 1.18
CA GLY A 280 4.84 14.62 0.58
C GLY A 280 4.33 14.73 -0.86
N TYR A 281 4.04 13.61 -1.52
CA TYR A 281 3.65 13.58 -2.94
C TYR A 281 2.20 13.18 -3.20
N LEU A 282 1.45 12.75 -2.18
CA LEU A 282 0.02 12.48 -2.30
C LEU A 282 -0.76 13.78 -2.09
N PHE A 283 -1.00 14.52 -3.17
CA PHE A 283 -1.49 15.90 -3.10
C PHE A 283 -2.80 16.01 -2.33
N PRO A 284 -2.91 16.94 -1.36
CA PRO A 284 -4.13 17.18 -0.62
C PRO A 284 -5.20 17.84 -1.49
N SER A 285 -6.35 17.18 -1.63
CA SER A 285 -7.49 17.67 -2.41
C SER A 285 -8.76 16.92 -2.03
N THR A 286 -9.82 17.18 -2.78
CA THR A 286 -11.05 16.41 -2.76
C THR A 286 -11.05 15.46 -3.97
N TYR A 287 -11.25 14.18 -3.72
CA TYR A 287 -11.24 13.13 -4.75
C TYR A 287 -12.49 12.29 -4.66
N ASP A 288 -12.94 11.85 -5.82
CA ASP A 288 -13.98 10.83 -5.95
C ASP A 288 -13.32 9.46 -6.12
N PHE A 289 -13.67 8.50 -5.27
CA PHE A 289 -13.22 7.12 -5.34
C PHE A 289 -14.41 6.19 -5.46
N PHE A 290 -14.16 4.98 -5.97
CA PHE A 290 -15.12 3.90 -5.89
C PHE A 290 -14.87 3.06 -4.63
N GLU A 291 -15.94 2.57 -3.98
CA GLU A 291 -15.80 1.55 -2.94
C GLU A 291 -15.15 0.29 -3.56
N GLY A 292 -14.08 -0.21 -2.93
CA GLY A 292 -13.30 -1.35 -3.43
C GLY A 292 -12.34 -1.01 -4.57
N GLU A 293 -12.02 0.28 -4.77
CA GLU A 293 -11.04 0.72 -5.76
C GLU A 293 -9.63 0.21 -5.42
N SER A 294 -8.84 -0.09 -6.44
CA SER A 294 -7.45 -0.50 -6.24
C SER A 294 -6.62 0.59 -5.56
N ALA A 295 -5.80 0.19 -4.59
CA ALA A 295 -4.88 1.08 -3.90
C ALA A 295 -3.93 1.80 -4.89
N ASN A 296 -3.48 1.13 -5.94
CA ASN A 296 -2.64 1.72 -6.98
C ASN A 296 -3.35 2.86 -7.72
N ILE A 297 -4.64 2.71 -8.02
CA ILE A 297 -5.42 3.75 -8.70
C ILE A 297 -5.62 4.95 -7.76
N ALA A 298 -5.93 4.70 -6.48
CA ALA A 298 -6.08 5.76 -5.49
C ALA A 298 -4.77 6.57 -5.32
N ILE A 299 -3.62 5.89 -5.23
CA ILE A 299 -2.32 6.54 -5.14
C ILE A 299 -2.02 7.36 -6.40
N ARG A 300 -2.23 6.80 -7.60
CA ARG A 300 -1.98 7.51 -8.87
C ARG A 300 -2.81 8.76 -9.00
N ARG A 301 -4.08 8.72 -8.64
CA ARG A 301 -4.96 9.91 -8.67
C ARG A 301 -4.41 11.06 -7.83
N MET A 302 -3.80 10.76 -6.67
CA MET A 302 -3.17 11.76 -5.83
C MET A 302 -1.81 12.22 -6.38
N LEU A 303 -1.06 11.32 -7.03
CA LEU A 303 0.20 11.66 -7.71
C LEU A 303 -0.06 12.49 -8.98
N ASP A 304 -1.09 12.18 -9.76
CA ASP A 304 -1.50 12.97 -10.94
C ASP A 304 -1.84 14.40 -10.52
N ALA A 305 -2.58 14.57 -9.41
CA ALA A 305 -2.90 15.88 -8.88
C ALA A 305 -1.64 16.63 -8.39
N PHE A 306 -0.63 15.93 -7.87
CA PHE A 306 0.66 16.53 -7.53
C PHE A 306 1.41 16.98 -8.79
N ASP A 307 1.44 16.14 -9.82
CA ASP A 307 2.13 16.41 -11.09
C ASP A 307 1.50 17.63 -11.81
N ASP A 308 0.18 17.77 -11.73
CA ASP A 308 -0.54 18.94 -12.25
C ASP A 308 -0.16 20.26 -11.53
N VAL A 309 0.17 20.19 -10.24
CA VAL A 309 0.57 21.37 -9.43
C VAL A 309 2.05 21.69 -9.60
N TRP A 310 2.89 20.64 -9.81
CA TRP A 310 4.34 20.83 -9.94
C TRP A 310 4.70 21.23 -11.38
N ILE A 311 4.77 22.51 -11.63
CA ILE A 311 5.04 23.08 -12.96
C ILE A 311 6.56 23.28 -13.22
N ASP A 312 6.95 23.35 -14.47
CA ASP A 312 8.34 23.58 -14.92
C ASP A 312 9.02 24.80 -14.26
N GLU A 313 8.27 25.81 -13.88
CA GLU A 313 8.79 27.00 -13.19
C GLU A 313 9.32 26.62 -11.79
N TYR A 314 8.63 25.71 -11.08
CA TYR A 314 9.03 25.23 -9.76
C TYR A 314 10.34 24.46 -9.84
N ASP A 315 10.50 23.60 -10.86
CA ASP A 315 11.77 22.92 -11.14
C ASP A 315 12.93 23.90 -11.35
N LYS A 316 12.75 24.91 -12.16
CA LYS A 316 13.77 25.94 -12.41
C LYS A 316 14.09 26.69 -11.13
N ARG A 317 13.09 26.99 -10.32
CA ARG A 317 13.25 27.72 -9.08
C ARG A 317 13.95 26.89 -8.01
N ALA A 318 13.60 25.62 -7.85
CA ALA A 318 14.28 24.69 -6.94
C ALA A 318 15.78 24.60 -7.27
N LYS A 319 16.12 24.39 -8.55
CA LYS A 319 17.51 24.38 -9.04
C LYS A 319 18.24 25.70 -8.78
N ALA A 320 17.57 26.86 -8.94
CA ALA A 320 18.15 28.16 -8.66
C ALA A 320 18.44 28.38 -7.16
N LEU A 321 17.66 27.74 -6.29
CA LEU A 321 17.88 27.72 -4.84
C LEU A 321 18.96 26.72 -4.41
N GLY A 322 19.34 25.78 -5.28
CA GLY A 322 20.30 24.72 -5.02
C GLY A 322 19.70 23.49 -4.34
N TYR A 323 18.38 23.28 -4.48
CA TYR A 323 17.66 22.15 -3.90
C TYR A 323 17.10 21.23 -4.99
N SER A 324 16.99 19.95 -4.66
CA SER A 324 16.19 18.97 -5.40
C SER A 324 14.70 19.19 -5.16
N VAL A 325 13.83 18.54 -5.98
CA VAL A 325 12.38 18.53 -5.76
C VAL A 325 12.07 17.97 -4.37
N ASP A 326 12.67 16.86 -3.99
CA ASP A 326 12.43 16.19 -2.70
C ASP A 326 12.82 17.08 -1.50
N GLU A 327 13.90 17.82 -1.59
CA GLU A 327 14.30 18.78 -0.54
C GLU A 327 13.29 19.94 -0.44
N ILE A 328 12.78 20.46 -1.56
CA ILE A 328 11.74 21.51 -1.53
C ILE A 328 10.45 20.97 -0.91
N ILE A 329 10.02 19.76 -1.26
CA ILE A 329 8.80 19.14 -0.68
C ILE A 329 9.01 18.84 0.82
N THR A 330 10.23 18.45 1.21
CA THR A 330 10.57 18.28 2.63
C THR A 330 10.47 19.62 3.37
N ILE A 331 11.01 20.70 2.84
CA ILE A 331 10.88 22.06 3.40
C ILE A 331 9.39 22.46 3.46
N ALA A 332 8.65 22.27 2.37
CA ALA A 332 7.21 22.59 2.31
C ALA A 332 6.39 21.84 3.38
N SER A 333 6.71 20.55 3.60
CA SER A 333 6.02 19.76 4.62
C SER A 333 6.27 20.28 6.05
N ILE A 334 7.47 20.78 6.32
CA ILE A 334 7.79 21.42 7.61
C ILE A 334 7.05 22.75 7.73
N ILE A 335 7.09 23.60 6.68
CA ILE A 335 6.34 24.86 6.65
C ILE A 335 4.85 24.64 6.91
N GLN A 336 4.25 23.66 6.25
CA GLN A 336 2.83 23.30 6.41
C GLN A 336 2.47 22.96 7.86
N ARG A 337 3.40 22.37 8.60
CA ARG A 337 3.18 21.93 9.98
C ARG A 337 3.59 22.95 11.02
N GLU A 338 4.41 23.93 10.66
CA GLU A 338 4.90 24.99 11.56
C GLU A 338 4.13 26.29 11.45
N ALA A 339 3.65 26.70 10.25
CA ALA A 339 2.91 27.93 10.07
C ALA A 339 1.49 27.81 10.64
N ALA A 340 1.02 28.86 11.33
CA ALA A 340 -0.34 28.88 11.87
C ALA A 340 -1.38 29.16 10.76
N ASP A 341 -0.99 29.88 9.71
CA ASP A 341 -1.79 30.16 8.51
C ASP A 341 -0.89 30.46 7.30
N GLU A 342 -1.48 30.55 6.11
CA GLU A 342 -0.77 30.78 4.85
C GLU A 342 0.05 32.07 4.85
N SER A 343 -0.42 33.14 5.50
CA SER A 343 0.25 34.46 5.49
C SER A 343 1.61 34.41 6.19
N GLN A 344 1.83 33.41 7.04
CA GLN A 344 3.06 33.22 7.80
C GLN A 344 4.05 32.26 7.12
N MET A 345 3.59 31.46 6.14
CA MET A 345 4.41 30.44 5.50
C MET A 345 5.70 30.98 4.91
N GLY A 346 5.66 32.16 4.28
CA GLY A 346 6.85 32.81 3.74
C GLY A 346 7.87 33.20 4.81
N LEU A 347 7.42 33.63 5.99
CA LEU A 347 8.29 33.96 7.13
C LEU A 347 8.91 32.70 7.74
N VAL A 348 8.13 31.66 7.98
CA VAL A 348 8.62 30.35 8.46
C VAL A 348 9.64 29.79 7.48
N SER A 349 9.33 29.82 6.18
CA SER A 349 10.25 29.42 5.11
C SER A 349 11.58 30.16 5.18
N SER A 350 11.54 31.47 5.38
CA SER A 350 12.75 32.28 5.47
C SER A 350 13.66 31.82 6.62
N VAL A 351 13.11 31.44 7.78
CA VAL A 351 13.90 30.92 8.91
C VAL A 351 14.54 29.58 8.57
N ILE A 352 13.78 28.66 7.96
CA ILE A 352 14.30 27.36 7.55
C ILE A 352 15.48 27.54 6.58
N HIS A 353 15.28 28.33 5.51
CA HIS A 353 16.33 28.61 4.53
C HIS A 353 17.54 29.31 5.14
N ASN A 354 17.34 30.28 6.06
CA ASN A 354 18.45 30.99 6.74
C ASN A 354 19.25 30.03 7.61
N ARG A 355 18.61 29.09 8.33
CA ARG A 355 19.28 28.07 9.14
C ARG A 355 20.09 27.10 8.29
N LEU A 356 19.53 26.66 7.16
CA LEU A 356 20.21 25.76 6.21
C LEU A 356 21.43 26.45 5.57
N LYS A 357 21.33 27.74 5.21
CA LYS A 357 22.42 28.51 4.60
C LYS A 357 23.52 28.93 5.60
N ASN A 358 23.15 29.08 6.88
CA ASN A 358 24.06 29.55 7.92
C ASN A 358 24.16 28.57 9.10
N PRO A 359 24.86 27.44 8.92
CA PRO A 359 24.93 26.39 9.94
C PRO A 359 25.53 26.87 11.28
N SER A 360 26.30 27.99 11.27
CA SER A 360 26.90 28.53 12.49
C SER A 360 25.90 29.04 13.53
N VAL A 361 24.68 29.37 13.12
CA VAL A 361 23.66 29.97 14.04
C VAL A 361 22.99 28.92 14.91
N SER A 362 22.60 27.77 14.33
CA SER A 362 21.89 26.69 15.02
C SER A 362 22.60 25.34 14.96
N ASN A 363 23.91 25.35 14.68
CA ASN A 363 24.69 24.15 14.36
C ASN A 363 24.12 23.38 13.14
N GLY A 364 23.48 24.09 12.22
CA GLY A 364 22.82 23.51 11.04
C GLY A 364 21.52 22.72 11.36
N ARG A 365 20.99 22.89 12.57
CA ARG A 365 19.76 22.20 13.02
C ARG A 365 18.54 23.05 12.74
N LEU A 366 17.45 22.40 12.30
CA LEU A 366 16.18 23.09 12.07
C LEU A 366 15.37 23.28 13.36
N GLU A 367 15.52 22.38 14.34
CA GLU A 367 14.86 22.44 15.65
C GLU A 367 13.34 22.64 15.55
N CYS A 368 12.69 21.88 14.65
CA CYS A 368 11.25 21.88 14.41
C CYS A 368 10.59 20.73 15.17
N ASP A 369 9.61 21.04 16.01
CA ASP A 369 8.87 20.03 16.79
C ASP A 369 8.03 19.13 15.88
N SER A 370 7.48 19.67 14.81
CA SER A 370 6.67 18.96 13.81
C SER A 370 7.34 17.69 13.29
N THR A 371 8.67 17.67 13.16
CA THR A 371 9.40 16.50 12.69
C THR A 371 9.40 15.34 13.69
N LYS A 372 9.47 15.63 14.99
CA LYS A 372 9.33 14.63 16.05
C LYS A 372 7.88 14.17 16.20
N ASP A 373 6.95 15.13 16.10
CA ASP A 373 5.51 14.85 16.22
C ASP A 373 5.03 13.93 15.09
N TYR A 374 5.59 14.05 13.90
CA TYR A 374 5.31 13.14 12.80
C TYR A 374 5.61 11.68 13.17
N ILE A 375 6.81 11.39 13.68
CA ILE A 375 7.18 10.04 14.09
C ILE A 375 6.33 9.56 15.25
N LYS A 376 6.17 10.40 16.28
CA LYS A 376 5.44 10.05 17.50
C LYS A 376 3.96 9.74 17.21
N ASN A 377 3.30 10.60 16.42
CA ASN A 377 1.85 10.56 16.29
C ASN A 377 1.37 9.67 15.13
N TYR A 378 2.17 9.52 14.07
CA TYR A 378 1.73 8.86 12.84
C TYR A 378 2.51 7.59 12.50
N ILE A 379 3.79 7.51 12.88
CA ILE A 379 4.63 6.36 12.54
C ILE A 379 4.68 5.33 13.69
N THR A 380 4.91 5.80 14.91
CA THR A 380 5.00 4.93 16.10
C THR A 380 3.80 3.99 16.28
N PRO A 381 2.53 4.41 16.06
CA PRO A 381 1.38 3.54 16.28
C PRO A 381 1.29 2.33 15.35
N ILE A 382 1.95 2.38 14.20
CA ILE A 382 1.79 1.38 13.12
C ILE A 382 3.09 0.69 12.72
N THR A 383 4.21 0.99 13.40
CA THR A 383 5.54 0.54 13.00
C THR A 383 6.21 -0.27 14.12
N ASP A 384 7.06 -1.23 13.75
CA ASP A 384 7.88 -2.00 14.69
C ASP A 384 8.78 -1.09 15.53
N VAL A 385 8.93 -1.40 16.82
CA VAL A 385 9.67 -0.57 17.80
C VAL A 385 11.14 -0.31 17.39
N ASN A 386 11.78 -1.26 16.72
CA ASN A 386 13.18 -1.09 16.30
C ASN A 386 13.29 -0.08 15.16
N LEU A 387 12.33 -0.08 14.23
CA LEU A 387 12.24 0.90 13.15
C LEU A 387 11.83 2.29 13.69
N VAL A 388 10.92 2.33 14.66
CA VAL A 388 10.52 3.59 15.33
C VAL A 388 11.72 4.32 15.91
N ASN A 389 12.60 3.62 16.64
CA ASN A 389 13.80 4.24 17.22
C ASN A 389 14.71 4.83 16.12
N LYS A 390 14.92 4.08 15.04
CA LYS A 390 15.70 4.52 13.88
C LYS A 390 15.10 5.78 13.24
N TYR A 391 13.79 5.80 13.01
CA TYR A 391 13.11 6.97 12.43
C TYR A 391 13.08 8.16 13.40
N THR A 392 12.91 7.91 14.71
CA THR A 392 12.96 8.96 15.73
C THR A 392 14.27 9.71 15.70
N ASP A 393 15.39 8.99 15.64
CA ASP A 393 16.71 9.62 15.56
C ASP A 393 16.92 10.37 14.24
N ALA A 394 16.50 9.76 13.11
CA ALA A 394 16.69 10.32 11.78
C ALA A 394 15.87 11.60 11.52
N TYR A 395 14.63 11.66 12.02
CA TYR A 395 13.74 12.81 11.84
C TYR A 395 13.88 13.86 12.94
N ASN A 396 14.68 13.62 13.98
CA ASN A 396 14.87 14.58 15.06
C ASN A 396 15.77 15.72 14.65
N THR A 397 15.19 16.80 14.16
CA THR A 397 15.92 18.01 13.72
C THR A 397 16.57 18.82 14.87
N TYR A 398 16.42 18.39 16.13
CA TYR A 398 17.21 18.87 17.26
C TYR A 398 18.56 18.15 17.40
N LEU A 399 18.70 16.96 16.80
CA LEU A 399 19.91 16.14 16.86
C LEU A 399 20.65 16.15 15.53
N SER A 400 19.94 16.00 14.42
CA SER A 400 20.49 15.98 13.06
C SER A 400 20.68 17.40 12.51
N GLN A 401 21.68 17.55 11.63
CA GLN A 401 21.91 18.77 10.85
C GLN A 401 21.19 18.66 9.50
N GLY A 402 20.72 19.78 8.97
CA GLY A 402 20.05 19.84 7.69
C GLY A 402 18.58 19.40 7.74
N LEU A 403 18.12 18.93 6.60
CA LEU A 403 16.76 18.40 6.44
C LEU A 403 16.62 16.98 7.01
N PRO A 404 15.43 16.60 7.46
CA PRO A 404 15.13 15.19 7.75
C PRO A 404 15.20 14.34 6.47
N PRO A 405 15.19 12.99 6.57
CA PRO A 405 15.33 12.10 5.41
C PRO A 405 14.26 12.23 4.34
N GLY A 406 13.16 12.90 4.63
CA GLY A 406 12.05 13.16 3.71
C GLY A 406 10.95 13.98 4.34
N PRO A 407 9.86 14.25 3.59
CA PRO A 407 8.71 14.99 4.07
C PRO A 407 8.04 14.36 5.30
N ILE A 408 7.32 15.17 6.07
CA ILE A 408 6.60 14.78 7.29
C ILE A 408 5.08 14.86 7.15
N CYS A 409 4.60 15.29 6.01
CA CYS A 409 3.19 15.33 5.61
C CYS A 409 3.10 15.66 4.13
N ASN A 410 1.89 15.60 3.58
CA ASN A 410 1.59 16.07 2.22
C ASN A 410 1.21 17.56 2.27
N PRO A 411 2.07 18.46 1.77
CA PRO A 411 1.86 19.90 1.84
C PRO A 411 0.87 20.36 0.77
N GLY A 412 0.16 21.47 1.05
CA GLY A 412 -0.61 22.21 0.06
C GLY A 412 0.26 23.08 -0.85
N GLU A 413 -0.35 23.60 -1.90
CA GLU A 413 0.34 24.45 -2.90
C GLU A 413 0.94 25.72 -2.28
N ALA A 414 0.28 26.32 -1.28
CA ALA A 414 0.76 27.50 -0.57
C ALA A 414 2.10 27.22 0.13
N ALA A 415 2.23 26.08 0.80
CA ALA A 415 3.48 25.67 1.47
C ALA A 415 4.59 25.36 0.46
N ILE A 416 4.26 24.72 -0.67
CA ILE A 416 5.20 24.45 -1.79
C ILE A 416 5.71 25.80 -2.35
N LYS A 417 4.81 26.72 -2.63
CA LYS A 417 5.19 28.08 -3.08
C LYS A 417 6.05 28.80 -2.05
N ALA A 418 5.72 28.73 -0.78
CA ALA A 418 6.50 29.35 0.28
C ALA A 418 7.91 28.74 0.39
N ALA A 419 8.06 27.41 0.18
CA ALA A 419 9.37 26.76 0.14
C ALA A 419 10.22 27.23 -1.04
N LEU A 420 9.62 27.47 -2.20
CA LEU A 420 10.28 27.97 -3.40
C LEU A 420 10.58 29.49 -3.34
N TYR A 421 9.72 30.25 -2.69
CA TYR A 421 9.77 31.71 -2.63
C TYR A 421 9.75 32.20 -1.16
N PRO A 422 10.80 31.90 -0.36
CA PRO A 422 10.87 32.37 1.02
C PRO A 422 10.88 33.91 1.08
N SER A 423 10.29 34.46 2.15
CA SER A 423 10.42 35.89 2.43
C SER A 423 11.86 36.30 2.60
N ASP A 424 12.26 37.45 2.08
CA ASP A 424 13.63 37.96 2.25
C ASP A 424 13.77 38.58 3.64
N THR A 425 14.28 37.80 4.58
CA THR A 425 14.50 38.21 5.96
C THR A 425 15.82 37.69 6.50
N ASN A 426 16.22 38.20 7.66
CA ASN A 426 17.38 37.73 8.39
C ASN A 426 17.03 37.15 9.77
N TYR A 427 15.84 36.56 9.87
CA TYR A 427 15.42 35.86 11.07
C TYR A 427 15.91 34.41 11.07
N TYR A 428 16.19 33.89 12.27
CA TYR A 428 16.64 32.51 12.51
C TYR A 428 15.78 31.77 13.50
N TYR A 429 14.85 32.47 14.17
CA TYR A 429 13.97 31.91 15.18
C TYR A 429 12.58 32.45 15.03
N PHE A 430 11.58 31.64 15.38
CA PHE A 430 10.20 32.04 15.51
C PHE A 430 9.51 31.27 16.64
N CYS A 431 8.42 31.79 17.17
CA CYS A 431 7.47 31.07 18.01
C CYS A 431 6.09 31.65 17.82
N HIS A 432 5.08 30.91 18.24
CA HIS A 432 3.69 31.35 18.20
C HIS A 432 3.11 31.50 19.61
N ASP A 433 2.18 32.43 19.80
CA ASP A 433 1.31 32.42 20.95
C ASP A 433 0.09 31.51 20.74
N LYS A 434 -0.77 31.39 21.76
CA LYS A 434 -2.00 30.57 21.68
C LYS A 434 -3.04 31.07 20.67
N PHE A 435 -2.88 32.28 20.17
CA PHE A 435 -3.75 32.89 19.16
C PHE A 435 -3.21 32.73 17.74
N GLY A 436 -2.02 32.11 17.59
CA GLY A 436 -1.36 31.91 16.32
C GLY A 436 -0.56 33.14 15.84
N ASN A 437 -0.33 34.14 16.68
CA ASN A 437 0.53 35.26 16.30
C ASN A 437 1.99 34.80 16.28
N ILE A 438 2.71 35.11 15.20
CA ILE A 438 4.11 34.76 15.03
C ILE A 438 5.05 35.84 15.59
N TYR A 439 6.06 35.42 16.33
CA TYR A 439 7.12 36.29 16.87
C TYR A 439 8.45 35.87 16.26
N MET A 440 9.05 36.72 15.43
CA MET A 440 10.30 36.46 14.74
C MET A 440 11.48 37.01 15.56
N ALA A 441 12.63 36.32 15.49
CA ALA A 441 13.86 36.77 16.16
C ALA A 441 15.10 36.44 15.33
N LYS A 442 16.10 37.30 15.46
CA LYS A 442 17.42 37.13 14.83
C LYS A 442 18.40 36.36 15.72
N THR A 443 18.23 36.48 17.02
CA THR A 443 19.12 35.90 18.02
C THR A 443 18.35 35.00 18.97
N LYS A 444 19.05 34.05 19.60
CA LYS A 444 18.45 33.17 20.63
C LYS A 444 17.92 33.97 21.80
N SER A 445 18.60 35.05 22.25
CA SER A 445 18.15 35.90 23.35
C SER A 445 16.81 36.62 23.03
N GLU A 446 16.65 37.13 21.81
CA GLU A 446 15.41 37.72 21.34
C GLU A 446 14.30 36.67 21.29
N HIS A 447 14.61 35.46 20.80
CA HIS A 447 13.68 34.34 20.77
C HIS A 447 13.19 33.96 22.18
N ASP A 448 14.09 33.81 23.15
CA ASP A 448 13.75 33.48 24.52
C ASP A 448 12.83 34.55 25.15
N SER A 449 13.09 35.81 24.81
CA SER A 449 12.21 36.92 25.22
C SER A 449 10.82 36.85 24.55
N ASN A 450 10.77 36.46 23.27
CA ASN A 450 9.53 36.28 22.55
C ASN A 450 8.71 35.10 23.07
N VAL A 451 9.38 33.98 23.43
CA VAL A 451 8.75 32.83 24.08
C VAL A 451 8.10 33.24 25.40
N LEU A 452 8.79 34.01 26.25
CA LEU A 452 8.21 34.52 27.49
C LEU A 452 6.99 35.40 27.25
N LYS A 453 7.02 36.26 26.20
CA LYS A 453 5.86 37.10 25.83
C LYS A 453 4.69 36.23 25.34
N ALA A 454 4.97 35.28 24.45
CA ALA A 454 3.95 34.38 23.91
C ALA A 454 3.25 33.57 25.03
N PHE A 455 4.01 33.07 25.99
CA PHE A 455 3.45 32.33 27.14
C PHE A 455 2.81 33.21 28.21
N SER A 456 3.22 34.49 28.37
CA SER A 456 2.59 35.41 29.33
C SER A 456 1.19 35.87 28.92
N GLN A 457 0.81 35.65 27.67
CA GLN A 457 -0.54 35.91 27.15
C GLN A 457 -1.46 34.66 27.27
N ASN A 458 -0.95 33.60 27.88
CA ASN A 458 -1.70 32.37 28.18
C ASN A 458 -2.44 32.46 29.56
#